data_23f4fd63f5001bc4afcea5edac73728b
#
_entry.id   23f4fd63f5001bc4afcea5edac73728b
#
_cell.length_a   1.000
_cell.length_b   1.000
_cell.length_c   1.000
_cell.angle_alpha   90.00
_cell.angle_beta   90.00
_cell.angle_gamma   90.00
#
_symmetry.space_group_name_H-M   'P 1'
#
loop_
_entity.id
_entity.type
_entity.pdbx_description
1 polymer ?
#
loop_
_entity_poly.entity_id
_entity_poly.type
_entity_poly.pdbx_seq_one_letter_code
_entity_poly.pdbx_strand_id
1 'polypeptide(L)'
;PPLRTLQRAFARQLTASERAAAVDGGEGRRRHEVYLRWEPVARNMRWEADHKELPVQVTAPRGTRPVKPWVTLFIDCYSRLIMGWALSLRPDSAVVLAALRRGLVVDPERGPFGGVPQVLVPDGGLEFATAALERVCGVLGTTLAPTEAYAPHQKGKVERANLTVDQEFLSGLPFYAEGPRA
;
A
#
# COMPACT_ATOMS: atom_id res chain seq x y z
N PRO A 1 -32.39 6.15 34.49
CA PRO A 1 -33.04 4.95 33.97
C PRO A 1 -32.35 3.70 34.51
N PRO A 2 -33.12 2.64 34.85
CA PRO A 2 -32.55 1.40 35.33
C PRO A 2 -31.61 0.78 34.29
N LEU A 3 -30.58 0.07 34.76
CA LEU A 3 -29.56 -0.55 33.90
C LEU A 3 -30.16 -1.42 32.76
N ARG A 4 -31.24 -2.17 33.07
CA ARG A 4 -31.98 -2.97 32.09
C ARG A 4 -32.57 -2.13 30.93
N THR A 5 -32.99 -0.91 31.20
CA THR A 5 -33.56 -0.01 30.18
C THR A 5 -32.45 0.47 29.24
N LEU A 6 -31.26 0.82 29.78
CA LEU A 6 -30.10 1.18 29.01
C LEU A 6 -29.59 0.01 28.14
N GLN A 7 -29.51 -1.19 28.72
CA GLN A 7 -29.10 -2.41 27.97
C GLN A 7 -30.07 -2.73 26.81
N ARG A 8 -31.42 -2.57 27.04
CA ARG A 8 -32.41 -2.76 25.98
C ARG A 8 -32.31 -1.70 24.88
N ALA A 9 -32.10 -0.44 25.24
CA ALA A 9 -31.91 0.64 24.30
C ALA A 9 -30.62 0.38 23.44
N PHE A 10 -29.54 0.05 24.11
CA PHE A 10 -28.28 -0.30 23.46
C PHE A 10 -28.43 -1.47 22.45
N ALA A 11 -29.14 -2.52 22.83
CA ALA A 11 -29.38 -3.68 21.98
C ALA A 11 -30.32 -3.41 20.80
N ARG A 12 -31.32 -2.48 20.95
CA ARG A 12 -32.33 -2.22 19.94
C ARG A 12 -32.00 -1.06 19.00
N GLN A 13 -31.30 -0.04 19.49
CA GLN A 13 -31.06 1.20 18.75
C GLN A 13 -29.73 1.18 18.00
N LEU A 14 -28.76 0.34 18.41
CA LEU A 14 -27.47 0.24 17.76
C LEU A 14 -27.38 -1.01 16.88
N THR A 15 -26.74 -0.87 15.74
CA THR A 15 -26.33 -1.98 14.87
C THR A 15 -25.27 -2.86 15.55
N ALA A 16 -25.03 -4.04 15.01
CA ALA A 16 -23.95 -4.92 15.51
C ALA A 16 -22.58 -4.24 15.46
N SER A 17 -22.31 -3.48 14.40
CA SER A 17 -21.09 -2.69 14.21
C SER A 17 -20.92 -1.58 15.27
N GLU A 18 -21.99 -0.81 15.53
CA GLU A 18 -21.98 0.26 16.53
C GLU A 18 -21.83 -0.29 17.95
N ARG A 19 -22.47 -1.43 18.26
CA ARG A 19 -22.29 -2.10 19.55
C ARG A 19 -20.86 -2.58 19.77
N ALA A 20 -20.27 -3.18 18.75
CA ALA A 20 -18.89 -3.61 18.80
C ALA A 20 -17.93 -2.42 18.92
N ALA A 21 -18.21 -1.31 18.24
CA ALA A 21 -17.43 -0.07 18.36
C ALA A 21 -17.51 0.55 19.76
N ALA A 22 -18.64 0.45 20.43
CA ALA A 22 -18.82 0.97 21.79
C ALA A 22 -18.05 0.15 22.85
N VAL A 23 -17.76 -1.13 22.58
CA VAL A 23 -17.05 -2.03 23.51
C VAL A 23 -15.55 -2.07 23.16
N ASP A 24 -15.20 -2.33 21.90
CA ASP A 24 -13.84 -2.60 21.43
C ASP A 24 -13.28 -1.44 20.58
N GLY A 25 -13.95 -0.29 20.54
CA GLY A 25 -13.54 0.86 19.74
C GLY A 25 -13.57 0.58 18.24
N GLY A 26 -12.66 1.21 17.50
CA GLY A 26 -12.62 1.10 16.03
C GLY A 26 -12.34 -0.33 15.53
N GLU A 27 -11.68 -1.16 16.31
CA GLU A 27 -11.41 -2.55 15.95
C GLU A 27 -12.69 -3.41 16.00
N GLY A 28 -13.52 -3.23 17.01
CA GLY A 28 -14.81 -3.89 17.11
C GLY A 28 -15.73 -3.52 15.93
N ARG A 29 -15.74 -2.26 15.53
CA ARG A 29 -16.49 -1.79 14.35
C ARG A 29 -16.05 -2.49 13.07
N ARG A 30 -14.74 -2.59 12.83
CA ARG A 30 -14.17 -3.22 11.63
C ARG A 30 -14.56 -4.69 11.46
N ARG A 31 -14.77 -5.45 12.55
CA ARG A 31 -15.22 -6.85 12.49
C ARG A 31 -16.60 -7.03 11.90
N HIS A 32 -17.46 -6.00 11.99
CA HIS A 32 -18.85 -6.04 11.55
C HIS A 32 -19.11 -5.19 10.32
N GLU A 33 -18.18 -4.37 9.87
CA GLU A 33 -18.32 -3.62 8.63
C GLU A 33 -18.10 -4.55 7.44
N VAL A 34 -19.11 -4.65 6.59
CA VAL A 34 -18.97 -5.28 5.28
C VAL A 34 -18.25 -4.30 4.38
N TYR A 35 -16.93 -4.42 4.31
CA TYR A 35 -16.16 -3.68 3.32
C TYR A 35 -16.49 -4.25 1.95
N LEU A 36 -17.23 -3.50 1.14
CA LEU A 36 -17.40 -3.81 -0.27
C LEU A 36 -16.00 -3.88 -0.89
N ARG A 37 -15.55 -5.08 -1.19
CA ARG A 37 -14.32 -5.28 -1.94
C ARG A 37 -14.54 -4.72 -3.33
N TRP A 38 -14.03 -3.50 -3.56
CA TRP A 38 -13.89 -3.03 -4.90
C TRP A 38 -12.74 -3.80 -5.57
N GLU A 39 -13.06 -4.71 -6.47
CA GLU A 39 -12.07 -5.44 -7.25
C GLU A 39 -12.07 -4.92 -8.68
N PRO A 40 -10.91 -4.48 -9.18
CA PRO A 40 -10.79 -4.11 -10.59
C PRO A 40 -11.07 -5.34 -11.44
N VAL A 41 -11.77 -5.15 -12.57
CA VAL A 41 -12.15 -6.24 -13.47
C VAL A 41 -11.17 -6.41 -14.64
N ALA A 42 -10.19 -5.51 -14.76
CA ALA A 42 -9.18 -5.55 -15.80
C ALA A 42 -7.85 -4.94 -15.31
N ARG A 43 -6.78 -5.25 -16.03
CA ARG A 43 -5.45 -4.65 -15.82
C ARG A 43 -5.52 -3.13 -16.01
N ASN A 44 -4.65 -2.45 -15.27
CA ASN A 44 -4.48 -1.01 -15.33
C ASN A 44 -5.73 -0.20 -14.94
N MET A 45 -6.77 -0.82 -14.39
CA MET A 45 -7.88 -0.06 -13.82
C MET A 45 -7.47 0.65 -12.52
N ARG A 46 -6.68 -0.02 -11.69
CA ARG A 46 -6.22 0.54 -10.42
C ARG A 46 -4.84 0.00 -10.08
N TRP A 47 -3.94 0.93 -9.80
CA TRP A 47 -2.66 0.62 -9.16
C TRP A 47 -2.65 1.14 -7.73
N GLU A 48 -2.02 0.38 -6.85
CA GLU A 48 -1.67 0.81 -5.51
C GLU A 48 -0.17 1.04 -5.44
N ALA A 49 0.25 2.05 -4.67
CA ALA A 49 1.66 2.34 -4.44
C ALA A 49 1.95 2.38 -2.95
N ASP A 50 3.13 1.92 -2.59
CA ASP A 50 3.62 1.91 -1.23
C ASP A 50 5.12 2.18 -1.17
N HIS A 51 5.58 2.63 -0.02
CA HIS A 51 6.96 2.98 0.24
C HIS A 51 7.41 2.34 1.54
N LYS A 52 8.38 1.44 1.45
CA LYS A 52 8.76 0.58 2.56
C LYS A 52 10.27 0.56 2.78
N GLU A 53 10.70 0.66 4.04
CA GLU A 53 12.07 0.33 4.44
C GLU A 53 12.28 -1.20 4.38
N LEU A 54 13.34 -1.62 3.70
CA LEU A 54 13.63 -3.04 3.55
C LEU A 54 14.42 -3.57 4.75
N PRO A 55 14.10 -4.76 5.26
CA PRO A 55 14.80 -5.39 6.37
C PRO A 55 16.15 -6.02 5.95
N VAL A 56 16.90 -5.32 5.11
CA VAL A 56 18.23 -5.73 4.63
C VAL A 56 19.21 -4.59 4.86
N GLN A 57 20.41 -4.89 5.32
CA GLN A 57 21.45 -3.89 5.50
C GLN A 57 22.36 -3.82 4.27
N VAL A 58 22.58 -2.61 3.78
CA VAL A 58 23.48 -2.34 2.66
C VAL A 58 24.47 -1.25 3.04
N THR A 59 25.67 -1.29 2.45
CA THR A 59 26.63 -0.19 2.58
C THR A 59 26.48 0.74 1.38
N ALA A 60 26.21 2.02 1.63
CA ALA A 60 26.13 3.01 0.57
C ALA A 60 27.50 3.16 -0.13
N PRO A 61 27.56 3.49 -1.44
CA PRO A 61 28.82 3.51 -2.22
C PRO A 61 29.92 4.42 -1.65
N ARG A 62 29.58 5.40 -0.83
CA ARG A 62 30.52 6.31 -0.15
C ARG A 62 30.31 6.32 1.37
N GLY A 63 29.58 5.34 1.89
CA GLY A 63 29.26 5.22 3.31
C GLY A 63 30.13 4.17 3.99
N THR A 64 30.38 4.35 5.27
CA THR A 64 31.10 3.40 6.13
C THR A 64 30.16 2.64 7.06
N ARG A 65 28.90 3.07 7.17
CA ARG A 65 27.89 2.47 8.06
C ARG A 65 26.82 1.77 7.24
N PRO A 66 26.38 0.59 7.68
CA PRO A 66 25.22 -0.07 7.08
C PRO A 66 23.96 0.77 7.26
N VAL A 67 23.12 0.79 6.23
CA VAL A 67 21.82 1.45 6.20
C VAL A 67 20.78 0.51 5.63
N LYS A 68 19.52 0.68 6.01
CA LYS A 68 18.40 -0.03 5.40
C LYS A 68 17.90 0.77 4.20
N PRO A 69 17.87 0.19 2.99
CA PRO A 69 17.33 0.88 1.82
C PRO A 69 15.80 0.88 1.85
N TRP A 70 15.22 1.74 1.03
CA TRP A 70 13.79 1.85 0.80
C TRP A 70 13.43 1.34 -0.57
N VAL A 71 12.27 0.73 -0.70
CA VAL A 71 11.65 0.39 -1.98
C VAL A 71 10.35 1.15 -2.16
N THR A 72 10.16 1.71 -3.35
CA THR A 72 8.86 2.19 -3.82
C THR A 72 8.31 1.15 -4.78
N LEU A 73 7.10 0.66 -4.55
CA LEU A 73 6.42 -0.33 -5.38
C LEU A 73 5.13 0.23 -5.95
N PHE A 74 4.84 -0.10 -7.20
CA PHE A 74 3.53 0.07 -7.84
C PHE A 74 3.02 -1.30 -8.25
N ILE A 75 1.82 -1.68 -7.79
CA ILE A 75 1.20 -2.94 -8.16
C ILE A 75 -0.13 -2.70 -8.88
N ASP A 76 -0.40 -3.54 -9.86
CA ASP A 76 -1.71 -3.61 -10.49
C ASP A 76 -2.66 -4.46 -9.65
N CYS A 77 -3.77 -3.88 -9.24
CA CYS A 77 -4.71 -4.51 -8.32
C CYS A 77 -5.48 -5.70 -8.92
N TYR A 78 -5.57 -5.81 -10.22
CA TYR A 78 -6.21 -6.94 -10.90
C TYR A 78 -5.25 -8.13 -11.02
N SER A 79 -4.11 -7.93 -11.68
CA SER A 79 -3.14 -8.98 -11.96
C SER A 79 -2.23 -9.31 -10.77
N ARG A 80 -2.13 -8.43 -9.78
CA ARG A 80 -1.19 -8.50 -8.64
C ARG A 80 0.28 -8.38 -9.03
N LEU A 81 0.56 -8.01 -10.26
CA LEU A 81 1.91 -7.80 -10.76
C LEU A 81 2.52 -6.52 -10.18
N ILE A 82 3.80 -6.58 -9.85
CA ILE A 82 4.61 -5.39 -9.58
C ILE A 82 4.91 -4.72 -10.92
N MET A 83 4.23 -3.63 -11.20
CA MET A 83 4.35 -2.89 -12.45
C MET A 83 5.64 -2.11 -12.52
N GLY A 84 5.99 -1.42 -11.44
CA GLY A 84 7.21 -0.65 -11.33
C GLY A 84 7.76 -0.62 -9.92
N TRP A 85 9.07 -0.45 -9.82
CA TRP A 85 9.77 -0.33 -8.54
C TRP A 85 11.04 0.50 -8.67
N ALA A 86 11.46 1.08 -7.57
CA ALA A 86 12.76 1.75 -7.44
C ALA A 86 13.29 1.61 -6.01
N LEU A 87 14.61 1.57 -5.90
CA LEU A 87 15.32 1.53 -4.63
C LEU A 87 15.97 2.87 -4.32
N SER A 88 16.00 3.24 -3.05
CA SER A 88 16.68 4.44 -2.56
C SER A 88 17.22 4.26 -1.15
N LEU A 89 18.10 5.15 -0.72
CA LEU A 89 18.59 5.17 0.65
C LEU A 89 17.70 5.99 1.61
N ARG A 90 16.71 6.69 1.06
CA ARG A 90 15.71 7.45 1.82
C ARG A 90 14.49 7.73 0.95
N PRO A 91 13.33 8.00 1.58
CA PRO A 91 12.12 8.41 0.87
C PRO A 91 12.37 9.69 0.05
N ASP A 92 11.95 9.67 -1.24
CA ASP A 92 12.10 10.81 -2.14
C ASP A 92 11.06 10.74 -3.26
N SER A 93 10.46 11.87 -3.60
CA SER A 93 9.51 12.01 -4.69
C SER A 93 10.08 11.66 -6.06
N ALA A 94 11.38 11.91 -6.30
CA ALA A 94 12.04 11.53 -7.54
C ALA A 94 12.07 10.00 -7.72
N VAL A 95 12.22 9.25 -6.63
CA VAL A 95 12.18 7.78 -6.63
C VAL A 95 10.78 7.27 -6.95
N VAL A 96 9.74 7.93 -6.43
CA VAL A 96 8.34 7.64 -6.76
C VAL A 96 8.11 7.78 -8.27
N LEU A 97 8.56 8.88 -8.86
CA LEU A 97 8.42 9.12 -10.31
C LEU A 97 9.25 8.12 -11.14
N ALA A 98 10.44 7.73 -10.68
CA ALA A 98 11.25 6.72 -11.34
C ALA A 98 10.57 5.34 -11.33
N ALA A 99 10.00 4.94 -10.20
CA ALA A 99 9.24 3.71 -10.07
C ALA A 99 7.99 3.72 -10.95
N LEU A 100 7.23 4.84 -10.94
CA LEU A 100 6.06 5.02 -11.80
C LEU A 100 6.43 4.92 -13.28
N ARG A 101 7.46 5.66 -13.73
CA ARG A 101 7.94 5.59 -15.12
C ARG A 101 8.26 4.16 -15.54
N ARG A 102 8.93 3.40 -14.67
CA ARG A 102 9.26 2.00 -14.94
C ARG A 102 8.02 1.13 -15.12
N GLY A 103 6.97 1.41 -14.36
CA GLY A 103 5.67 0.72 -14.47
C GLY A 103 4.90 1.09 -15.73
N LEU A 104 5.00 2.34 -16.20
CA LEU A 104 4.28 2.82 -17.39
C LEU A 104 4.86 2.26 -18.69
N VAL A 105 6.19 2.03 -18.75
CA VAL A 105 6.86 1.59 -19.96
C VAL A 105 6.45 0.16 -20.31
N VAL A 106 5.88 -0.01 -21.50
CA VAL A 106 5.60 -1.32 -22.08
C VAL A 106 6.87 -1.82 -22.74
N ASP A 107 7.41 -2.90 -22.21
CA ASP A 107 8.62 -3.54 -22.70
C ASP A 107 8.36 -5.04 -22.88
N PRO A 108 8.29 -5.54 -24.13
CA PRO A 108 8.01 -6.95 -24.41
C PRO A 108 9.02 -7.91 -23.78
N GLU A 109 10.28 -7.49 -23.59
CA GLU A 109 11.31 -8.32 -22.98
C GLU A 109 11.10 -8.50 -21.47
N ARG A 110 10.37 -7.58 -20.84
CA ARG A 110 9.98 -7.66 -19.44
C ARG A 110 8.71 -8.49 -19.21
N GLY A 111 8.07 -8.96 -20.26
CA GLY A 111 6.80 -9.68 -20.19
C GLY A 111 5.57 -8.77 -20.19
N PRO A 112 4.45 -9.19 -19.58
CA PRO A 112 3.15 -8.50 -19.70
C PRO A 112 3.04 -7.24 -18.82
N PHE A 113 4.12 -6.58 -18.53
CA PHE A 113 4.18 -5.37 -17.71
C PHE A 113 3.96 -4.12 -18.55
N GLY A 114 3.59 -3.04 -17.88
CA GLY A 114 3.43 -1.72 -18.49
C GLY A 114 1.99 -1.34 -18.75
N GLY A 115 1.81 -0.06 -19.04
CA GLY A 115 0.53 0.58 -19.31
C GLY A 115 0.26 1.76 -18.38
N VAL A 116 -0.86 2.45 -18.61
CA VAL A 116 -1.28 3.61 -17.83
C VAL A 116 -2.44 3.22 -16.93
N PRO A 117 -2.35 3.41 -15.60
CA PRO A 117 -3.47 3.13 -14.71
C PRO A 117 -4.58 4.19 -14.87
N GLN A 118 -5.84 3.77 -14.81
CA GLN A 118 -6.97 4.69 -14.72
C GLN A 118 -7.00 5.40 -13.37
N VAL A 119 -6.73 4.65 -12.30
CA VAL A 119 -6.69 5.16 -10.92
C VAL A 119 -5.37 4.75 -10.28
N LEU A 120 -4.69 5.72 -9.67
CA LEU A 120 -3.53 5.50 -8.82
C LEU A 120 -3.86 5.84 -7.39
N VAL A 121 -3.62 4.89 -6.48
CA VAL A 121 -3.84 5.02 -5.03
C VAL A 121 -2.49 4.94 -4.33
N PRO A 122 -1.85 6.08 -4.08
CA PRO A 122 -0.58 6.14 -3.37
C PRO A 122 -0.76 5.95 -1.87
N ASP A 123 0.33 5.69 -1.17
CA ASP A 123 0.36 5.83 0.28
C ASP A 123 0.22 7.28 0.71
N GLY A 124 -0.25 7.49 1.95
CA GLY A 124 -0.36 8.80 2.56
C GLY A 124 0.99 9.46 2.91
N GLY A 125 2.12 8.93 2.46
CA GLY A 125 3.44 9.52 2.64
C GLY A 125 3.60 10.85 1.89
N LEU A 126 4.34 11.80 2.48
CA LEU A 126 4.57 13.12 1.89
C LEU A 126 5.26 13.05 0.52
N GLU A 127 6.07 12.03 0.27
CA GLU A 127 6.76 11.77 -0.99
C GLU A 127 5.82 11.48 -2.16
N PHE A 128 4.60 11.02 -1.88
CA PHE A 128 3.54 10.84 -2.87
C PHE A 128 2.66 12.10 -3.03
N ALA A 129 2.57 12.93 -2.01
CA ALA A 129 1.79 14.16 -2.03
C ALA A 129 2.56 15.30 -2.70
N THR A 130 2.96 15.13 -3.98
CA THR A 130 3.77 16.11 -4.69
C THR A 130 3.07 16.64 -5.93
N ALA A 131 3.21 17.95 -6.18
CA ALA A 131 2.71 18.56 -7.41
C ALA A 131 3.30 17.93 -8.69
N ALA A 132 4.46 17.28 -8.59
CA ALA A 132 5.06 16.58 -9.70
C ALA A 132 4.29 15.29 -10.05
N LEU A 133 3.89 14.50 -9.05
CA LEU A 133 3.07 13.30 -9.26
C LEU A 133 1.68 13.69 -9.78
N GLU A 134 1.06 14.71 -9.20
CA GLU A 134 -0.23 15.24 -9.65
C GLU A 134 -0.18 15.67 -11.13
N ARG A 135 0.85 16.41 -11.54
CA ARG A 135 1.02 16.81 -12.94
C ARG A 135 1.21 15.63 -13.88
N VAL A 136 2.02 14.65 -13.49
CA VAL A 136 2.22 13.44 -14.30
C VAL A 136 0.90 12.67 -14.44
N CYS A 137 0.16 12.47 -13.37
CA CYS A 137 -1.15 11.81 -13.41
C CYS A 137 -2.13 12.59 -14.29
N GLY A 138 -2.15 13.93 -14.19
CA GLY A 138 -2.99 14.79 -15.04
C GLY A 138 -2.68 14.66 -16.54
N VAL A 139 -1.40 14.62 -16.92
CA VAL A 139 -0.98 14.42 -18.32
C VAL A 139 -1.35 13.02 -18.83
N LEU A 140 -1.28 12.01 -17.97
CA LEU A 140 -1.62 10.62 -18.30
C LEU A 140 -3.13 10.35 -18.32
N GLY A 141 -3.95 11.26 -17.83
CA GLY A 141 -5.38 11.02 -17.61
C GLY A 141 -5.66 10.04 -16.46
N THR A 142 -4.69 9.87 -15.55
CA THR A 142 -4.81 9.00 -14.37
C THR A 142 -5.45 9.78 -13.22
N THR A 143 -6.50 9.22 -12.63
CA THR A 143 -7.08 9.77 -11.39
C THR A 143 -6.18 9.44 -10.20
N LEU A 144 -5.65 10.45 -9.54
CA LEU A 144 -4.94 10.28 -8.28
C LEU A 144 -5.96 10.26 -7.13
N ALA A 145 -6.10 9.12 -6.47
CA ALA A 145 -7.05 8.91 -5.37
C ALA A 145 -6.28 8.53 -4.09
N PRO A 146 -5.84 9.50 -3.29
CA PRO A 146 -5.12 9.22 -2.07
C PRO A 146 -5.98 8.40 -1.11
N THR A 147 -5.36 7.52 -0.35
CA THR A 147 -6.02 6.74 0.69
C THR A 147 -6.53 7.67 1.77
N GLU A 148 -7.76 7.44 2.21
CA GLU A 148 -8.26 8.11 3.42
C GLU A 148 -7.41 7.72 4.62
N ALA A 149 -7.10 8.70 5.47
CA ALA A 149 -6.37 8.44 6.69
C ALA A 149 -7.11 7.36 7.52
N TYR A 150 -6.36 6.39 8.01
CA TYR A 150 -6.89 5.27 8.82
C TYR A 150 -7.82 4.27 8.09
N ALA A 151 -7.74 4.16 6.76
CA ALA A 151 -8.47 3.15 5.98
C ALA A 151 -7.54 2.04 5.42
N PRO A 152 -6.89 1.21 6.26
CA PRO A 152 -5.90 0.21 5.85
C PRO A 152 -6.47 -0.85 4.90
N HIS A 153 -7.78 -1.14 4.97
CA HIS A 153 -8.47 -2.05 4.06
C HIS A 153 -8.40 -1.63 2.58
N GLN A 154 -8.10 -0.35 2.29
CA GLN A 154 -7.98 0.16 0.93
C GLN A 154 -6.66 -0.24 0.26
N LYS A 155 -5.67 -0.76 1.02
CA LYS A 155 -4.31 -1.08 0.55
C LYS A 155 -3.89 -2.53 0.73
N GLY A 156 -4.80 -3.41 1.09
CA GLY A 156 -4.48 -4.80 1.39
C GLY A 156 -3.73 -5.56 0.28
N LYS A 157 -3.74 -5.02 -0.95
CA LYS A 157 -3.07 -5.65 -2.09
C LYS A 157 -1.59 -5.34 -2.12
N VAL A 158 -1.19 -4.08 -1.94
CA VAL A 158 0.22 -3.69 -1.89
C VAL A 158 0.89 -4.19 -0.60
N GLU A 159 0.18 -4.18 0.52
CA GLU A 159 0.67 -4.77 1.77
C GLU A 159 0.98 -6.27 1.62
N ARG A 160 0.10 -7.00 0.95
CA ARG A 160 0.32 -8.43 0.65
C ARG A 160 1.50 -8.64 -0.30
N ALA A 161 1.66 -7.78 -1.31
CA ALA A 161 2.82 -7.85 -2.20
C ALA A 161 4.13 -7.59 -1.44
N ASN A 162 4.16 -6.60 -0.55
CA ASN A 162 5.30 -6.32 0.32
C ASN A 162 5.65 -7.51 1.21
N LEU A 163 4.65 -8.16 1.81
CA LEU A 163 4.85 -9.34 2.62
C LEU A 163 5.43 -10.51 1.80
N THR A 164 4.94 -10.71 0.59
CA THR A 164 5.46 -11.73 -0.32
C THR A 164 6.92 -11.45 -0.69
N VAL A 165 7.27 -10.20 -1.02
CA VAL A 165 8.66 -9.80 -1.31
C VAL A 165 9.56 -10.07 -0.10
N ASP A 166 9.12 -9.78 1.12
CA ASP A 166 9.88 -10.04 2.34
C ASP A 166 10.12 -11.54 2.54
N GLN A 167 9.07 -12.33 2.45
CA GLN A 167 9.10 -13.76 2.78
C GLN A 167 9.78 -14.61 1.71
N GLU A 168 9.51 -14.31 0.43
CA GLU A 168 9.95 -15.15 -0.68
C GLU A 168 11.29 -14.72 -1.27
N PHE A 169 11.66 -13.45 -1.11
CA PHE A 169 12.86 -12.90 -1.72
C PHE A 169 13.86 -12.36 -0.69
N LEU A 170 13.47 -11.39 0.15
CA LEU A 170 14.42 -10.70 1.03
C LEU A 170 14.95 -11.60 2.14
N SER A 171 14.14 -12.53 2.65
CA SER A 171 14.55 -13.47 3.70
C SER A 171 15.73 -14.36 3.30
N GLY A 172 15.94 -14.58 2.02
CA GLY A 172 17.06 -15.34 1.47
C GLY A 172 18.34 -14.52 1.21
N LEU A 173 18.27 -13.18 1.38
CA LEU A 173 19.42 -12.32 1.10
C LEU A 173 20.41 -12.28 2.28
N PRO A 174 21.72 -12.14 1.99
CA PRO A 174 22.71 -11.83 3.02
C PRO A 174 22.33 -10.53 3.76
N PHE A 175 22.64 -10.48 5.05
CA PHE A 175 22.35 -9.32 5.91
C PHE A 175 20.88 -8.94 6.06
N TYR A 176 20.00 -9.92 5.89
CA TYR A 176 18.60 -9.78 6.29
C TYR A 176 18.51 -9.52 7.79
N ALA A 177 17.89 -8.42 8.19
CA ALA A 177 17.93 -7.91 9.56
C ALA A 177 16.82 -8.46 10.47
N GLU A 178 15.81 -9.07 9.89
CA GLU A 178 14.76 -9.78 10.60
C GLU A 178 15.02 -11.26 10.40
N GLY A 179 15.69 -11.90 11.36
CA GLY A 179 15.89 -13.35 11.35
C GLY A 179 14.56 -14.09 11.28
N PRO A 180 14.55 -15.38 10.89
CA PRO A 180 13.33 -16.16 10.90
C PRO A 180 12.71 -16.02 12.30
N ARG A 181 11.47 -15.58 12.33
CA ARG A 181 10.69 -15.60 13.58
C ARG A 181 10.58 -17.06 13.99
N ALA A 182 11.31 -17.42 15.05
CA ALA A 182 11.24 -18.72 15.68
C ALA A 182 9.83 -18.97 16.25
#